data_80c9e4c1470de3405b8a7c89c65a7270
#
_entry.id   80c9e4c1470de3405b8a7c89c65a7270
#
_cell.length_a   1.000
_cell.length_b   1.000
_cell.length_c   1.000
_cell.angle_alpha   90.00
_cell.angle_beta   90.00
_cell.angle_gamma   90.00
#
_symmetry.space_group_name_H-M   'P 1'
#
loop_
_entity.id
_entity.type
_entity.pdbx_description
1 polymer ?
#
loop_
_entity_poly.entity_id
_entity_poly.type
_entity_poly.pdbx_seq_one_letter_code
_entity_poly.pdbx_strand_id
1 'polypeptide(L)' 'MLKAITLKEIERIFTVTDAMGISREALVIPLRTETPGRLAMLPDGKLEIVVEKEGDFEDWLSRLEPQIRALMNPPD' A
#
# COMPACT_ATOMS: atom_id res chain seq x y z
N MET A 1 9.43 -13.67 13.67
CA MET A 1 7.96 -13.65 13.72
C MET A 1 7.43 -12.54 12.82
N LEU A 2 6.49 -12.87 11.96
CA LEU A 2 5.86 -11.88 11.11
C LEU A 2 4.88 -11.03 11.92
N LYS A 3 4.93 -9.72 11.70
CA LYS A 3 4.03 -8.79 12.36
C LYS A 3 2.74 -8.66 11.57
N ALA A 4 1.62 -8.75 12.25
CA ALA A 4 0.34 -8.54 11.61
C ALA A 4 0.06 -7.04 11.46
N ILE A 5 -0.69 -6.68 10.43
CA ILE A 5 -1.10 -5.30 10.21
C ILE A 5 -2.29 -5.00 11.09
N THR A 6 -2.32 -3.79 11.69
CA THR A 6 -3.43 -3.38 12.53
C THR A 6 -4.47 -2.64 11.69
N LEU A 7 -5.71 -2.61 12.18
CA LEU A 7 -6.79 -1.90 11.52
C LEU A 7 -6.45 -0.41 11.38
N LYS A 8 -5.80 0.17 12.39
CA LYS A 8 -5.41 1.58 12.36
C LYS A 8 -4.46 1.87 11.21
N GLU A 9 -3.53 0.96 10.95
CA GLU A 9 -2.60 1.12 9.84
C GLU A 9 -3.32 1.03 8.49
N ILE A 10 -4.28 0.10 8.38
CA ILE A 10 -5.08 -0.04 7.17
C ILE A 10 -5.88 1.25 6.92
N GLU A 11 -6.47 1.83 7.96
CA GLU A 11 -7.22 3.08 7.83
C GLU A 11 -6.35 4.24 7.36
N ARG A 12 -5.09 4.29 7.82
CA ARG A 12 -4.15 5.30 7.37
C ARG A 12 -3.84 5.16 5.87
N ILE A 13 -3.71 3.92 5.40
CA ILE A 13 -3.49 3.65 3.97
C ILE A 13 -4.73 4.06 3.18
N PHE A 14 -5.92 3.74 3.66
CA PHE A 14 -7.15 4.14 2.98
C PHE A 14 -7.29 5.65 2.86
N THR A 15 -6.81 6.41 3.86
CA THR A 15 -6.82 7.87 3.79
C THR A 15 -6.03 8.35 2.57
N VAL A 16 -4.88 7.74 2.31
CA VAL A 16 -4.05 8.09 1.15
C VAL A 16 -4.74 7.67 -0.15
N THR A 17 -5.19 6.42 -0.24
CA THR A 17 -5.78 5.91 -1.48
C THR A 17 -7.13 6.55 -1.79
N ASP A 18 -7.94 6.87 -0.76
CA ASP A 18 -9.21 7.57 -0.98
C ASP A 18 -8.95 8.97 -1.55
N ALA A 19 -7.91 9.65 -1.05
CA ALA A 19 -7.53 10.97 -1.56
C ALA A 19 -7.07 10.92 -3.01
N MET A 20 -6.55 9.77 -3.45
CA MET A 20 -6.14 9.56 -4.83
C MET A 20 -7.28 9.07 -5.73
N GLY A 21 -8.47 8.87 -5.17
CA GLY A 21 -9.61 8.39 -5.93
C GLY A 21 -9.59 6.90 -6.22
N ILE A 22 -8.80 6.13 -5.47
CA ILE A 22 -8.70 4.69 -5.66
C ILE A 22 -9.73 3.98 -4.78
N SER A 23 -10.58 3.15 -5.39
CA SER A 23 -11.58 2.40 -4.65
C SER A 23 -10.92 1.39 -3.71
N ARG A 24 -11.46 1.27 -2.51
CA ARG A 24 -10.95 0.28 -1.54
C ARG A 24 -11.09 -1.15 -2.07
N GLU A 25 -12.10 -1.39 -2.93
CA GLU A 25 -12.30 -2.70 -3.55
C GLU A 25 -11.19 -3.05 -4.53
N ALA A 26 -10.46 -2.05 -5.01
CA ALA A 26 -9.35 -2.26 -5.93
C ALA A 26 -8.02 -2.49 -5.20
N LEU A 27 -8.05 -2.61 -3.87
CA LEU A 27 -6.85 -2.78 -3.06
C LEU A 27 -6.78 -4.18 -2.46
N VAL A 28 -5.55 -4.71 -2.40
CA VAL A 28 -5.25 -5.95 -1.68
C VAL A 28 -4.15 -5.61 -0.68
N ILE A 29 -4.44 -5.72 0.60
CA ILE A 29 -3.49 -5.42 1.66
C ILE A 29 -3.28 -6.69 2.47
N PRO A 30 -2.20 -7.46 2.19
CA PRO A 30 -1.94 -8.68 2.94
C PRO A 30 -1.75 -8.38 4.42
N LEU A 31 -2.31 -9.23 5.28
CA LEU A 31 -2.23 -9.04 6.72
C LEU A 31 -0.87 -9.41 7.29
N ARG A 32 -0.02 -10.05 6.49
CA ARG A 32 1.33 -10.41 6.89
C ARG A 32 2.33 -9.77 5.94
N THR A 33 3.42 -9.26 6.49
CA THR A 33 4.40 -8.51 5.72
C THR A 33 5.61 -9.38 5.40
N GLU A 34 5.50 -10.22 4.39
CA GLU A 34 6.61 -11.06 3.93
C GLU A 34 7.60 -10.30 3.07
N THR A 35 7.09 -9.30 2.34
CA THR A 35 7.92 -8.44 1.49
C THR A 35 7.58 -6.98 1.82
N PRO A 36 8.06 -6.49 2.98
CA PRO A 36 7.65 -5.16 3.46
C PRO A 36 7.90 -4.05 2.45
N GLY A 37 6.90 -3.19 2.30
CA GLY A 37 7.00 -2.02 1.44
C GLY A 37 6.76 -2.27 -0.04
N ARG A 38 6.44 -3.49 -0.42
CA ARG A 38 6.23 -3.83 -1.83
C ARG A 38 4.89 -3.28 -2.34
N LEU A 39 4.92 -2.78 -3.56
CA LEU A 39 3.71 -2.38 -4.30
C LEU A 39 3.70 -3.14 -5.62
N ALA A 40 2.54 -3.64 -6.04
CA ALA A 40 2.43 -4.36 -7.30
C ALA A 40 1.02 -4.26 -7.86
N MET A 41 0.91 -4.21 -9.18
CA MET A 41 -0.38 -4.36 -9.85
C MET A 41 -0.60 -5.85 -10.10
N LEU A 42 -1.73 -6.35 -9.66
CA LEU A 42 -2.09 -7.76 -9.82
C LEU A 42 -2.73 -8.01 -11.18
N PRO A 43 -2.71 -9.25 -11.67
CA PRO A 43 -3.29 -9.57 -12.98
C PRO A 43 -4.77 -9.20 -13.12
N ASP A 44 -5.52 -9.15 -12.01
CA ASP A 44 -6.93 -8.78 -12.03
C ASP A 44 -7.16 -7.27 -11.99
N GLY A 45 -6.10 -6.48 -12.04
CA GLY A 45 -6.18 -5.03 -12.04
C GLY A 45 -6.18 -4.40 -10.65
N LYS A 46 -6.09 -5.21 -9.60
CA LYS A 46 -6.03 -4.67 -8.24
C LYS A 46 -4.62 -4.26 -7.86
N LEU A 47 -4.52 -3.34 -6.91
CA LEU A 47 -3.24 -2.86 -6.40
C LEU A 47 -2.94 -3.56 -5.09
N GLU A 48 -1.80 -4.26 -5.04
CA GLU A 48 -1.33 -4.89 -3.81
C GLU A 48 -0.41 -3.94 -3.07
N ILE A 49 -0.69 -3.71 -1.80
CA ILE A 49 0.12 -2.85 -0.93
C ILE A 49 0.58 -3.68 0.26
N VAL A 50 1.87 -3.99 0.31
CA VAL A 50 2.44 -4.70 1.45
C VAL A 50 3.05 -3.67 2.39
N VAL A 51 2.49 -3.58 3.59
CA VAL A 51 2.85 -2.54 4.56
C VAL A 51 4.28 -2.71 5.07
N GLU A 52 5.01 -1.60 5.18
CA GLU A 52 6.34 -1.61 5.77
C GLU A 52 6.21 -1.56 7.30
N LYS A 53 6.41 -2.71 7.95
CA LYS A 53 6.31 -2.83 9.41
C LYS A 53 7.68 -2.93 10.08
N GLU A 54 8.72 -3.23 9.29
CA GLU A 54 10.06 -3.42 9.86
C GLU A 54 10.80 -2.10 10.03
N GLY A 55 10.41 -1.07 9.26
CA GLY A 55 11.01 0.24 9.35
C GLY A 55 10.04 1.26 9.91
N ASP A 56 10.22 2.52 9.50
CA ASP A 56 9.38 3.62 9.94
C ASP A 56 8.11 3.66 9.09
N PHE A 57 6.99 3.23 9.68
CA PHE A 57 5.71 3.21 8.99
C PHE A 57 5.29 4.60 8.51
N GLU A 58 5.47 5.64 9.33
CA GLU A 58 5.06 6.99 8.97
C GLU A 58 5.87 7.53 7.78
N ASP A 59 7.16 7.25 7.76
CA ASP A 59 8.02 7.65 6.65
C ASP A 59 7.61 6.92 5.36
N TRP A 60 7.37 5.62 5.46
CA TRP A 60 6.90 4.83 4.31
C TRP A 60 5.56 5.35 3.82
N LEU A 61 4.62 5.63 4.73
CA LEU A 61 3.30 6.11 4.38
C LEU A 61 3.38 7.46 3.65
N SER A 62 4.31 8.34 4.07
CA SER A 62 4.47 9.64 3.45
C SER A 62 4.95 9.54 2.00
N ARG A 63 5.58 8.43 1.64
CA ARG A 63 6.08 8.18 0.28
C ARG A 63 5.16 7.28 -0.54
N LEU A 64 4.05 6.83 0.07
CA LEU A 64 3.15 5.88 -0.57
C LEU A 64 2.49 6.47 -1.81
N GLU A 65 1.98 7.69 -1.73
CA GLU A 65 1.28 8.30 -2.84
C GLU A 65 2.14 8.42 -4.10
N PRO A 66 3.36 9.01 -4.05
CA PRO A 66 4.19 9.09 -5.24
C PRO A 66 4.58 7.71 -5.79
N GLN A 67 4.76 6.71 -4.92
CA GLN A 67 5.08 5.36 -5.37
C GLN A 67 3.90 4.74 -6.11
N ILE A 68 2.68 4.93 -5.61
CA ILE A 68 1.49 4.42 -6.28
C ILE A 68 1.32 5.11 -7.64
N ARG A 69 1.53 6.42 -7.69
CA ARG A 69 1.42 7.17 -8.95
C ARG A 69 2.41 6.67 -9.98
N ALA A 70 3.65 6.40 -9.56
CA ALA A 70 4.67 5.89 -10.46
C ALA A 70 4.30 4.50 -11.01
N LEU A 71 3.64 3.69 -10.19
CA LEU A 71 3.23 2.36 -10.60
C LEU A 71 2.05 2.40 -11.56
N MET A 72 1.07 3.28 -11.31
CA MET A 72 -0.16 3.36 -12.11
C MET A 72 0.02 4.18 -13.38
N ASN A 73 0.92 5.17 -13.36
CA ASN A 73 1.19 6.06 -14.49
C ASN A 73 2.69 6.13 -14.72
N PRO A 74 3.31 5.01 -15.18
CA PRO A 74 4.75 5.02 -15.38
C PRO A 74 5.14 6.00 -16.47
N PRO A 75 6.31 6.65 -16.35
CA PRO A 75 6.79 7.55 -17.38
C PRO A 75 7.07 6.77 -18.66
N ASP A 76 6.82 7.42 -19.78
CA ASP A 76 7.10 6.81 -21.08
C ASP A 76 8.59 6.73 -21.37
#